data_7786ab28acb937a762749595290e7601
#
_entry.id   7786ab28acb937a762749595290e7601
#
_cell.length_a   1.000
_cell.length_b   1.000
_cell.length_c   1.000
_cell.angle_alpha   90.00
_cell.angle_beta   90.00
_cell.angle_gamma   90.00
#
_symmetry.space_group_name_H-M   'P 1'
#
loop_
_entity.id
_entity.type
_entity.pdbx_description
1 polymer ?
#
loop_
_entity_poly.entity_id
_entity_poly.type
_entity_poly.pdbx_seq_one_letter_code
_entity_poly.pdbx_strand_id
1 'polypeptide(L)'
;MSDPTFMADPTRLVIAAIVGIALLLALIIKFKLHPVLSMMVSALAIGIGAGMPLDLVADTVTKGVGTTLQNIALLIGLGSMFGQILEESGGAKKIAQTFIDTFGQGHSSWALGITGLVIGTTVFFEAGVVVLIPLAFSVASQTKKSTLYYGIALLAGLAAGYAFVPPSAGSVLVAGTLGADLGTMILVGIPTAFIAMAIAGVIWGRNVGSRIFTDVPEHFTSAEGASDEKELPSFGMVLAIVLTPLCLILLGTLSSYIPMPAEIASILAFLGKPFVALTLATLVAMYLLGARRGYSGAELKALLDRSLKPVGMILLVIACGGVIRWMLQDCGLGQVIGPMLEASPLPLVVVAFLIAVMVRASVGSSIVAMTMASGIMAAMPAVAGASVLMRAAICLAICGGATALSHVNDAGFWMCSSFLEIDEKTTLKSWTVMETLIGLSGLACALVISFFA
;
A
#
# COMPACT_ATOMS: atom_id res chain seq x y z
N MET A 1 23.46 -21.84 9.48
CA MET A 1 23.37 -22.56 8.18
C MET A 1 22.24 -23.55 8.34
N SER A 2 21.07 -23.29 7.73
CA SER A 2 19.91 -24.21 7.77
C SER A 2 20.31 -25.50 7.06
N ASP A 3 20.02 -26.63 7.69
CA ASP A 3 20.17 -27.94 7.06
C ASP A 3 19.27 -27.98 5.81
N PRO A 4 19.81 -28.10 4.58
CA PRO A 4 19.01 -28.02 3.36
C PRO A 4 18.11 -29.25 3.14
N THR A 5 18.00 -30.17 4.09
CA THR A 5 17.42 -31.49 3.90
C THR A 5 16.11 -31.75 4.67
N PHE A 6 15.59 -30.80 5.47
CA PHE A 6 14.31 -31.05 6.12
C PHE A 6 13.17 -30.87 5.10
N MET A 7 12.45 -31.95 4.84
CA MET A 7 11.19 -31.95 4.11
C MET A 7 10.13 -32.59 4.99
N ALA A 8 9.08 -31.84 5.30
CA ALA A 8 7.94 -32.37 6.02
C ALA A 8 7.20 -33.42 5.18
N ASP A 9 6.55 -34.38 5.84
CA ASP A 9 5.55 -35.20 5.15
C ASP A 9 4.50 -34.34 4.48
N PRO A 10 4.20 -34.52 3.16
CA PRO A 10 3.30 -33.64 2.42
C PRO A 10 1.92 -33.49 3.04
N THR A 11 1.33 -34.58 3.53
CA THR A 11 -0.01 -34.56 4.15
C THR A 11 0.02 -33.80 5.47
N ARG A 12 1.02 -34.09 6.32
CA ARG A 12 1.23 -33.42 7.60
C ARG A 12 1.46 -31.92 7.41
N LEU A 13 2.24 -31.53 6.39
CA LEU A 13 2.55 -30.14 6.08
C LEU A 13 1.30 -29.37 5.62
N VAL A 14 0.49 -29.94 4.71
CA VAL A 14 -0.74 -29.29 4.25
C VAL A 14 -1.71 -29.11 5.43
N ILE A 15 -1.87 -30.12 6.29
CA ILE A 15 -2.70 -30.00 7.48
C ILE A 15 -2.16 -28.92 8.42
N ALA A 16 -0.86 -28.91 8.71
CA ALA A 16 -0.22 -27.92 9.58
C ALA A 16 -0.39 -26.49 9.01
N ALA A 17 -0.24 -26.29 7.69
CA ALA A 17 -0.44 -25.01 7.05
C ALA A 17 -1.91 -24.53 7.15
N ILE A 18 -2.88 -25.41 6.84
CA ILE A 18 -4.31 -25.10 6.94
C ILE A 18 -4.69 -24.76 8.38
N VAL A 19 -4.29 -25.61 9.34
CA VAL A 19 -4.58 -25.41 10.78
C VAL A 19 -3.91 -24.15 11.30
N GLY A 20 -2.66 -23.88 10.91
CA GLY A 20 -1.94 -22.67 11.31
C GLY A 20 -2.58 -21.40 10.77
N ILE A 21 -3.03 -21.38 9.51
CA ILE A 21 -3.76 -20.24 8.93
C ILE A 21 -5.14 -20.08 9.60
N ALA A 22 -5.86 -21.18 9.83
CA ALA A 22 -7.14 -21.13 10.53
C ALA A 22 -6.96 -20.63 11.98
N LEU A 23 -5.90 -21.08 12.68
CA LEU A 23 -5.51 -20.58 14.00
C LEU A 23 -5.25 -19.07 13.97
N LEU A 24 -4.48 -18.57 12.99
CA LEU A 24 -4.21 -17.15 12.82
C LEU A 24 -5.49 -16.35 12.73
N LEU A 25 -6.39 -16.76 11.85
CA LEU A 25 -7.68 -16.08 11.68
C LEU A 25 -8.54 -16.16 12.95
N ALA A 26 -8.57 -17.31 13.62
CA ALA A 26 -9.28 -17.46 14.89
C ALA A 26 -8.72 -16.54 15.99
N LEU A 27 -7.40 -16.46 16.11
CA LEU A 27 -6.74 -15.60 17.10
C LEU A 27 -7.06 -14.13 16.87
N ILE A 28 -7.06 -13.66 15.62
CA ILE A 28 -7.36 -12.27 15.29
C ILE A 28 -8.86 -11.98 15.40
N ILE A 29 -9.72 -12.78 14.78
CA ILE A 29 -11.16 -12.49 14.65
C ILE A 29 -11.91 -12.80 15.95
N LYS A 30 -11.74 -14.02 16.48
CA LYS A 30 -12.53 -14.50 17.64
C LYS A 30 -11.92 -14.05 18.96
N PHE A 31 -10.60 -14.20 19.11
CA PHE A 31 -9.91 -13.88 20.36
C PHE A 31 -9.41 -12.43 20.41
N LYS A 32 -9.51 -11.67 19.29
CA LYS A 32 -9.05 -10.27 19.15
C LYS A 32 -7.61 -10.07 19.62
N LEU A 33 -6.77 -11.08 19.45
CA LEU A 33 -5.36 -11.03 19.81
C LEU A 33 -4.62 -10.13 18.80
N HIS A 34 -3.60 -9.44 19.29
CA HIS A 34 -2.79 -8.56 18.46
C HIS A 34 -2.20 -9.29 17.23
N PRO A 35 -2.25 -8.70 16.00
CA PRO A 35 -1.80 -9.37 14.77
C PRO A 35 -0.38 -9.94 14.84
N VAL A 36 0.58 -9.20 15.43
CA VAL A 36 1.98 -9.64 15.61
C VAL A 36 2.05 -10.95 16.41
N LEU A 37 1.34 -11.03 17.54
CA LEU A 37 1.32 -12.24 18.37
C LEU A 37 0.61 -13.39 17.65
N SER A 38 -0.50 -13.10 16.99
CA SER A 38 -1.27 -14.10 16.24
C SER A 38 -0.45 -14.72 15.12
N MET A 39 0.29 -13.89 14.35
CA MET A 39 1.18 -14.38 13.30
C MET A 39 2.34 -15.21 13.87
N MET A 40 2.94 -14.77 14.96
CA MET A 40 4.05 -15.51 15.60
C MET A 40 3.58 -16.86 16.11
N VAL A 41 2.46 -16.92 16.85
CA VAL A 41 1.87 -18.18 17.34
C VAL A 41 1.54 -19.12 16.18
N SER A 42 0.95 -18.59 15.11
CA SER A 42 0.61 -19.38 13.92
C SER A 42 1.85 -19.92 13.20
N ALA A 43 2.89 -19.10 13.03
CA ALA A 43 4.14 -19.55 12.43
C ALA A 43 4.78 -20.69 13.21
N LEU A 44 4.86 -20.56 14.54
CA LEU A 44 5.36 -21.62 15.42
C LEU A 44 4.51 -22.90 15.33
N ALA A 45 3.16 -22.74 15.32
CA ALA A 45 2.24 -23.87 15.17
C ALA A 45 2.42 -24.59 13.82
N ILE A 46 2.66 -23.87 12.74
CA ILE A 46 2.95 -24.43 11.40
C ILE A 46 4.24 -25.26 11.46
N GLY A 47 5.35 -24.68 11.93
CA GLY A 47 6.65 -25.36 11.95
C GLY A 47 6.63 -26.63 12.83
N ILE A 48 6.13 -26.51 14.05
CA ILE A 48 6.01 -27.63 14.99
C ILE A 48 5.01 -28.68 14.46
N GLY A 49 3.86 -28.23 13.95
CA GLY A 49 2.83 -29.10 13.36
C GLY A 49 3.36 -29.88 12.15
N ALA A 50 4.16 -29.25 11.29
CA ALA A 50 4.82 -29.89 10.17
C ALA A 50 5.93 -30.89 10.59
N GLY A 51 6.35 -30.87 11.86
CA GLY A 51 7.40 -31.75 12.40
C GLY A 51 8.82 -31.22 12.22
N MET A 52 8.95 -29.91 12.00
CA MET A 52 10.26 -29.26 11.90
C MET A 52 11.00 -29.35 13.23
N PRO A 53 12.31 -29.65 13.24
CA PRO A 53 13.14 -29.58 14.45
C PRO A 53 13.06 -28.21 15.12
N LEU A 54 12.98 -28.16 16.44
CA LEU A 54 12.78 -26.91 17.18
C LEU A 54 13.88 -25.86 16.93
N ASP A 55 15.12 -26.31 16.78
CA ASP A 55 16.24 -25.42 16.44
C ASP A 55 16.04 -24.77 15.08
N LEU A 56 15.60 -25.55 14.09
CA LEU A 56 15.29 -25.06 12.76
C LEU A 56 14.08 -24.11 12.77
N VAL A 57 13.07 -24.37 13.61
CA VAL A 57 11.95 -23.43 13.82
C VAL A 57 12.47 -22.08 14.34
N ALA A 58 13.36 -22.08 15.32
CA ALA A 58 13.95 -20.85 15.87
C ALA A 58 14.81 -20.10 14.85
N ASP A 59 15.63 -20.81 14.08
CA ASP A 59 16.45 -20.26 13.00
C ASP A 59 15.58 -19.66 11.90
N THR A 60 14.50 -20.34 11.52
CA THR A 60 13.54 -19.85 10.51
C THR A 60 12.83 -18.57 10.98
N VAL A 61 12.50 -18.44 12.26
CA VAL A 61 11.96 -17.20 12.83
C VAL A 61 12.96 -16.06 12.65
N THR A 62 14.20 -16.26 13.06
CA THR A 62 15.28 -15.25 12.97
C THR A 62 15.54 -14.85 11.51
N LYS A 63 15.64 -15.84 10.62
CA LYS A 63 15.80 -15.67 9.17
C LYS A 63 14.62 -14.90 8.59
N GLY A 64 13.38 -15.23 8.96
CA GLY A 64 12.16 -14.59 8.49
C GLY A 64 12.09 -13.11 8.83
N VAL A 65 12.42 -12.76 10.07
CA VAL A 65 12.51 -11.36 10.52
C VAL A 65 13.63 -10.62 9.76
N GLY A 66 14.84 -11.17 9.78
CA GLY A 66 16.03 -10.51 9.23
C GLY A 66 15.94 -10.24 7.74
N THR A 67 15.62 -11.28 6.94
CA THR A 67 15.56 -11.15 5.47
C THR A 67 14.42 -10.24 5.01
N THR A 68 13.30 -10.25 5.72
CA THR A 68 12.15 -9.42 5.35
C THR A 68 12.42 -7.94 5.65
N LEU A 69 12.92 -7.63 6.84
CA LEU A 69 13.22 -6.24 7.21
C LEU A 69 14.40 -5.67 6.42
N GLN A 70 15.40 -6.48 6.09
CA GLN A 70 16.55 -6.07 5.27
C GLN A 70 16.14 -5.38 3.97
N ASN A 71 15.09 -5.88 3.33
CA ASN A 71 14.65 -5.38 2.02
C ASN A 71 13.69 -4.20 2.09
N ILE A 72 12.97 -4.02 3.21
CA ILE A 72 11.77 -3.17 3.26
C ILE A 72 11.88 -2.05 4.29
N ALA A 73 12.58 -2.26 5.41
CA ALA A 73 12.55 -1.35 6.55
C ALA A 73 12.98 0.08 6.20
N LEU A 74 14.09 0.24 5.47
CA LEU A 74 14.56 1.55 5.03
C LEU A 74 13.59 2.25 4.08
N LEU A 75 12.95 1.50 3.18
CA LEU A 75 12.03 2.08 2.19
C LEU A 75 10.78 2.64 2.88
N ILE A 76 10.21 1.89 3.82
CA ILE A 76 9.03 2.32 4.58
C ILE A 76 9.38 3.50 5.50
N GLY A 77 10.52 3.43 6.20
CA GLY A 77 10.97 4.52 7.07
C GLY A 77 11.22 5.82 6.32
N LEU A 78 12.00 5.77 5.24
CA LEU A 78 12.30 6.94 4.40
C LEU A 78 11.05 7.48 3.70
N GLY A 79 10.18 6.59 3.20
CA GLY A 79 8.90 6.98 2.60
C GLY A 79 8.00 7.72 3.58
N SER A 80 7.93 7.25 4.84
CA SER A 80 7.17 7.92 5.90
C SER A 80 7.75 9.30 6.24
N MET A 81 9.07 9.42 6.34
CA MET A 81 9.74 10.72 6.56
C MET A 81 9.45 11.69 5.43
N PHE A 82 9.56 11.24 4.19
CA PHE A 82 9.26 12.03 3.00
C PHE A 82 7.81 12.51 2.96
N GLY A 83 6.85 11.60 3.20
CA GLY A 83 5.43 11.91 3.26
C GLY A 83 5.09 12.93 4.33
N GLN A 84 5.68 12.80 5.53
CA GLN A 84 5.46 13.73 6.64
C GLN A 84 5.94 15.16 6.33
N ILE A 85 7.05 15.32 5.63
CA ILE A 85 7.53 16.66 5.21
C ILE A 85 6.55 17.29 4.21
N LEU A 86 6.05 16.52 3.25
CA LEU A 86 5.06 16.99 2.27
C LEU A 86 3.77 17.42 2.94
N GLU A 87 3.31 16.69 3.94
CA GLU A 87 2.11 17.00 4.71
C GLU A 87 2.28 18.29 5.51
N GLU A 88 3.26 18.36 6.39
CA GLU A 88 3.50 19.48 7.31
C GLU A 88 3.84 20.79 6.58
N SER A 89 4.51 20.71 5.43
CA SER A 89 4.84 21.89 4.62
C SER A 89 3.64 22.51 3.90
N GLY A 90 2.48 21.85 3.91
CA GLY A 90 1.32 22.21 3.09
C GLY A 90 1.47 21.84 1.60
N GLY A 91 2.47 21.03 1.26
CA GLY A 91 2.70 20.61 -0.14
C GLY A 91 1.52 19.82 -0.70
N ALA A 92 0.97 18.88 0.08
CA ALA A 92 -0.21 18.12 -0.30
C ALA A 92 -1.43 19.03 -0.57
N LYS A 93 -1.68 20.01 0.32
CA LYS A 93 -2.73 21.02 0.18
C LYS A 93 -2.54 21.85 -1.09
N LYS A 94 -1.29 22.26 -1.40
CA LYS A 94 -0.99 23.04 -2.61
C LYS A 94 -1.27 22.28 -3.91
N ILE A 95 -0.92 21.00 -3.98
CA ILE A 95 -1.24 20.16 -5.14
C ILE A 95 -2.76 20.13 -5.37
N ALA A 96 -3.52 19.87 -4.31
CA ALA A 96 -4.98 19.79 -4.38
C ALA A 96 -5.61 21.11 -4.84
N GLN A 97 -5.25 22.23 -4.22
CA GLN A 97 -5.78 23.54 -4.61
C GLN A 97 -5.48 23.85 -6.08
N THR A 98 -4.23 23.64 -6.52
CA THR A 98 -3.86 23.92 -7.90
C THR A 98 -4.63 23.07 -8.91
N PHE A 99 -4.87 21.79 -8.59
CA PHE A 99 -5.67 20.93 -9.46
C PHE A 99 -7.15 21.39 -9.50
N ILE A 100 -7.73 21.74 -8.34
CA ILE A 100 -9.10 22.27 -8.30
C ILE A 100 -9.23 23.53 -9.15
N ASP A 101 -8.31 24.46 -9.00
CA ASP A 101 -8.29 25.72 -9.76
C ASP A 101 -8.11 25.49 -11.28
N THR A 102 -7.25 24.52 -11.64
CA THR A 102 -6.94 24.22 -13.06
C THR A 102 -8.09 23.49 -13.75
N PHE A 103 -8.67 22.48 -13.11
CA PHE A 103 -9.74 21.65 -13.70
C PHE A 103 -11.11 22.34 -13.66
N GLY A 104 -11.29 23.35 -12.79
CA GLY A 104 -12.55 24.06 -12.60
C GLY A 104 -13.64 23.24 -11.93
N GLN A 105 -14.76 23.90 -11.57
CA GLN A 105 -15.84 23.29 -10.78
C GLN A 105 -16.49 22.06 -11.43
N GLY A 106 -16.57 22.00 -12.77
CA GLY A 106 -17.18 20.87 -13.50
C GLY A 106 -16.39 19.57 -13.39
N HIS A 107 -15.08 19.64 -13.15
CA HIS A 107 -14.18 18.51 -13.11
C HIS A 107 -13.51 18.31 -11.73
N SER A 108 -14.02 18.96 -10.68
CA SER A 108 -13.41 18.93 -9.34
C SER A 108 -13.30 17.52 -8.75
N SER A 109 -14.19 16.55 -9.08
CA SER A 109 -14.01 15.15 -8.66
C SER A 109 -12.79 14.49 -9.32
N TRP A 110 -12.45 14.86 -10.56
CA TRP A 110 -11.19 14.41 -11.18
C TRP A 110 -9.98 15.05 -10.51
N ALA A 111 -10.05 16.36 -10.24
CA ALA A 111 -8.99 17.08 -9.55
C ALA A 111 -8.67 16.45 -8.18
N LEU A 112 -9.71 16.19 -7.38
CA LEU A 112 -9.56 15.55 -6.06
C LEU A 112 -9.07 14.11 -6.16
N GLY A 113 -9.59 13.32 -7.11
CA GLY A 113 -9.12 11.97 -7.35
C GLY A 113 -7.64 11.90 -7.74
N ILE A 114 -7.21 12.76 -8.68
CA ILE A 114 -5.80 12.85 -9.10
C ILE A 114 -4.92 13.36 -7.94
N THR A 115 -5.39 14.34 -7.16
CA THR A 115 -4.69 14.77 -5.95
C THR A 115 -4.47 13.62 -4.99
N GLY A 116 -5.55 12.89 -4.67
CA GLY A 116 -5.48 11.71 -3.81
C GLY A 116 -4.48 10.69 -4.34
N LEU A 117 -4.53 10.41 -5.66
CA LEU A 117 -3.62 9.46 -6.30
C LEU A 117 -2.16 9.89 -6.15
N VAL A 118 -1.83 11.14 -6.46
CA VAL A 118 -0.46 11.66 -6.35
C VAL A 118 0.03 11.61 -4.90
N ILE A 119 -0.77 12.09 -3.96
CA ILE A 119 -0.40 12.13 -2.53
C ILE A 119 -0.34 10.72 -1.93
N GLY A 120 -1.26 9.83 -2.30
CA GLY A 120 -1.29 8.45 -1.83
C GLY A 120 -0.06 7.62 -2.21
N THR A 121 0.71 8.04 -3.21
CA THR A 121 1.99 7.37 -3.54
C THR A 121 3.06 7.59 -2.47
N THR A 122 2.96 8.62 -1.64
CA THR A 122 4.03 9.07 -0.74
C THR A 122 3.60 9.24 0.71
N VAL A 123 2.31 9.49 0.94
CA VAL A 123 1.73 9.74 2.27
C VAL A 123 0.91 8.52 2.69
N PHE A 124 0.92 8.19 3.98
CA PHE A 124 0.01 7.17 4.51
C PHE A 124 -1.44 7.59 4.29
N PHE A 125 -2.29 6.60 4.01
CA PHE A 125 -3.69 6.83 3.70
C PHE A 125 -4.39 7.70 4.76
N GLU A 126 -4.23 7.34 6.03
CA GLU A 126 -4.88 8.01 7.15
C GLU A 126 -4.47 9.49 7.25
N ALA A 127 -3.18 9.77 7.12
CA ALA A 127 -2.65 11.15 7.15
C ALA A 127 -3.13 11.95 5.93
N GLY A 128 -3.13 11.34 4.75
CA GLY A 128 -3.66 11.96 3.53
C GLY A 128 -5.14 12.33 3.64
N VAL A 129 -5.95 11.49 4.27
CA VAL A 129 -7.38 11.78 4.52
C VAL A 129 -7.53 13.00 5.42
N VAL A 130 -6.87 13.02 6.58
CA VAL A 130 -6.97 14.13 7.55
C VAL A 130 -6.65 15.49 6.91
N VAL A 131 -5.59 15.53 6.08
CA VAL A 131 -5.12 16.77 5.45
C VAL A 131 -6.00 17.22 4.29
N LEU A 132 -6.52 16.27 3.51
CA LEU A 132 -7.14 16.59 2.23
C LEU A 132 -8.68 16.58 2.26
N ILE A 133 -9.31 15.92 3.23
CA ILE A 133 -10.77 15.84 3.30
C ILE A 133 -11.46 17.22 3.42
N PRO A 134 -10.89 18.22 4.13
CA PRO A 134 -11.46 19.57 4.17
C PRO A 134 -11.58 20.22 2.78
N LEU A 135 -10.70 19.86 1.84
CA LEU A 135 -10.78 20.38 0.46
C LEU A 135 -11.99 19.79 -0.29
N ALA A 136 -12.31 18.51 -0.06
CA ALA A 136 -13.52 17.91 -0.61
C ALA A 136 -14.79 18.59 -0.04
N PHE A 137 -14.78 18.96 1.24
CA PHE A 137 -15.87 19.71 1.88
C PHE A 137 -16.02 21.12 1.31
N SER A 138 -14.91 21.86 1.15
CA SER A 138 -14.92 23.18 0.52
C SER A 138 -15.52 23.15 -0.88
N VAL A 139 -15.14 22.16 -1.71
CA VAL A 139 -15.72 22.01 -3.05
C VAL A 139 -17.19 21.60 -3.00
N ALA A 140 -17.58 20.73 -2.06
CA ALA A 140 -18.97 20.33 -1.86
C ALA A 140 -19.87 21.52 -1.49
N SER A 141 -19.40 22.35 -0.54
CA SER A 141 -20.08 23.58 -0.10
C SER A 141 -20.28 24.57 -1.28
N GLN A 142 -19.21 24.85 -2.04
CA GLN A 142 -19.27 25.77 -3.19
C GLN A 142 -20.18 25.28 -4.31
N THR A 143 -20.20 23.99 -4.58
CA THR A 143 -20.97 23.38 -5.68
C THR A 143 -22.37 22.93 -5.25
N LYS A 144 -22.69 22.99 -3.95
CA LYS A 144 -23.95 22.49 -3.35
C LYS A 144 -24.26 21.05 -3.71
N LYS A 145 -23.23 20.21 -3.79
CA LYS A 145 -23.32 18.76 -4.02
C LYS A 145 -22.97 17.99 -2.75
N SER A 146 -23.40 16.73 -2.70
CA SER A 146 -23.08 15.82 -1.61
C SER A 146 -21.57 15.73 -1.34
N THR A 147 -21.16 15.68 -0.08
CA THR A 147 -19.77 15.44 0.32
C THR A 147 -19.26 14.09 -0.18
N LEU A 148 -20.14 13.08 -0.32
CA LEU A 148 -19.82 11.78 -0.92
C LEU A 148 -19.36 11.91 -2.38
N TYR A 149 -19.91 12.87 -3.13
CA TYR A 149 -19.56 13.07 -4.55
C TYR A 149 -18.07 13.39 -4.73
N TYR A 150 -17.50 14.11 -3.79
CA TYR A 150 -16.10 14.58 -3.83
C TYR A 150 -15.19 13.78 -2.89
N GLY A 151 -15.69 13.43 -1.71
CA GLY A 151 -14.95 12.66 -0.72
C GLY A 151 -14.57 11.27 -1.25
N ILE A 152 -15.50 10.55 -1.87
CA ILE A 152 -15.21 9.23 -2.47
C ILE A 152 -14.17 9.33 -3.59
N ALA A 153 -14.19 10.39 -4.41
CA ALA A 153 -13.19 10.56 -5.45
C ALA A 153 -11.78 10.77 -4.86
N LEU A 154 -11.67 11.61 -3.82
CA LEU A 154 -10.42 11.84 -3.11
C LEU A 154 -9.89 10.59 -2.42
N LEU A 155 -10.77 9.91 -1.67
CA LEU A 155 -10.42 8.70 -0.92
C LEU A 155 -9.99 7.56 -1.84
N ALA A 156 -10.68 7.38 -2.98
CA ALA A 156 -10.29 6.38 -3.97
C ALA A 156 -8.93 6.69 -4.62
N GLY A 157 -8.63 7.96 -4.88
CA GLY A 157 -7.30 8.37 -5.34
C GLY A 157 -6.21 8.00 -4.33
N LEU A 158 -6.39 8.39 -3.06
CA LEU A 158 -5.47 8.05 -1.96
C LEU A 158 -5.26 6.54 -1.83
N ALA A 159 -6.35 5.77 -1.80
CA ALA A 159 -6.30 4.32 -1.65
C ALA A 159 -5.62 3.64 -2.85
N ALA A 160 -5.95 4.04 -4.08
CA ALA A 160 -5.36 3.48 -5.30
C ALA A 160 -3.87 3.84 -5.42
N GLY A 161 -3.48 5.09 -5.12
CA GLY A 161 -2.07 5.51 -5.09
C GLY A 161 -1.27 4.70 -4.07
N TYR A 162 -1.81 4.57 -2.85
CA TYR A 162 -1.20 3.79 -1.78
C TYR A 162 -1.09 2.29 -2.09
N ALA A 163 -2.12 1.70 -2.71
CA ALA A 163 -2.13 0.27 -3.00
C ALA A 163 -1.18 -0.11 -4.14
N PHE A 164 -1.18 0.64 -5.25
CA PHE A 164 -0.57 0.19 -6.49
C PHE A 164 0.74 0.86 -6.86
N VAL A 165 1.05 2.05 -6.33
CA VAL A 165 2.19 2.83 -6.83
C VAL A 165 3.30 2.96 -5.80
N PRO A 166 4.50 2.35 -6.03
CA PRO A 166 5.68 2.67 -5.24
C PRO A 166 6.00 4.19 -5.31
N PRO A 167 6.56 4.79 -4.27
CA PRO A 167 7.16 4.19 -3.09
C PRO A 167 6.23 4.05 -1.87
N SER A 168 4.91 3.92 -2.07
CA SER A 168 3.98 3.67 -0.96
C SER A 168 4.37 2.42 -0.16
N ALA A 169 4.09 2.43 1.15
CA ALA A 169 4.44 1.32 2.04
C ALA A 169 3.81 -0.01 1.60
N GLY A 170 2.56 0.02 1.12
CA GLY A 170 1.82 -1.17 0.68
C GLY A 170 2.45 -1.83 -0.54
N SER A 171 2.63 -1.06 -1.62
CA SER A 171 3.20 -1.57 -2.87
C SER A 171 4.66 -2.03 -2.72
N VAL A 172 5.48 -1.28 -1.95
CA VAL A 172 6.88 -1.65 -1.67
C VAL A 172 6.97 -2.95 -0.87
N LEU A 173 6.10 -3.15 0.12
CA LEU A 173 6.03 -4.38 0.89
C LEU A 173 5.77 -5.60 0.00
N VAL A 174 4.75 -5.54 -0.83
CA VAL A 174 4.39 -6.67 -1.70
C VAL A 174 5.49 -6.93 -2.73
N ALA A 175 5.99 -5.87 -3.39
CA ALA A 175 7.07 -5.98 -4.36
C ALA A 175 8.36 -6.55 -3.74
N GLY A 176 8.76 -6.05 -2.57
CA GLY A 176 9.94 -6.53 -1.86
C GLY A 176 9.81 -7.99 -1.41
N THR A 177 8.61 -8.41 -0.98
CA THR A 177 8.35 -9.81 -0.56
C THR A 177 8.41 -10.77 -1.75
N LEU A 178 7.89 -10.39 -2.91
CA LEU A 178 7.88 -11.22 -4.12
C LEU A 178 9.15 -11.05 -4.98
N GLY A 179 10.05 -10.15 -4.62
CA GLY A 179 11.23 -9.83 -5.43
C GLY A 179 10.87 -9.19 -6.78
N ALA A 180 9.80 -8.40 -6.82
CA ALA A 180 9.41 -7.66 -8.01
C ALA A 180 10.25 -6.39 -8.19
N ASP A 181 10.55 -6.04 -9.45
CA ASP A 181 11.24 -4.80 -9.77
C ASP A 181 10.34 -3.57 -9.54
N LEU A 182 10.80 -2.62 -8.71
CA LEU A 182 10.00 -1.46 -8.35
C LEU A 182 9.77 -0.50 -9.52
N GLY A 183 10.69 -0.41 -10.47
CA GLY A 183 10.48 0.39 -11.67
C GLY A 183 9.36 -0.18 -12.54
N THR A 184 9.36 -1.50 -12.74
CA THR A 184 8.26 -2.19 -13.43
C THR A 184 6.93 -2.00 -12.67
N MET A 185 6.96 -2.09 -11.33
CA MET A 185 5.77 -1.82 -10.52
C MET A 185 5.24 -0.39 -10.69
N ILE A 186 6.11 0.61 -10.81
CA ILE A 186 5.69 2.00 -11.09
C ILE A 186 5.04 2.09 -12.47
N LEU A 187 5.65 1.48 -13.49
CA LEU A 187 5.14 1.52 -14.88
C LEU A 187 3.75 0.91 -15.02
N VAL A 188 3.47 -0.20 -14.36
CA VAL A 188 2.15 -0.85 -14.41
C VAL A 188 1.21 -0.32 -13.33
N GLY A 189 1.73 0.12 -12.21
CA GLY A 189 0.97 0.60 -11.06
C GLY A 189 0.28 1.94 -11.31
N ILE A 190 0.97 2.89 -11.96
CA ILE A 190 0.38 4.23 -12.28
C ILE A 190 -0.87 4.09 -13.15
N PRO A 191 -0.84 3.37 -14.30
CA PRO A 191 -2.06 3.16 -15.10
C PRO A 191 -3.16 2.43 -14.32
N THR A 192 -2.79 1.39 -13.55
CA THR A 192 -3.74 0.63 -12.72
C THR A 192 -4.41 1.53 -11.68
N ALA A 193 -3.63 2.33 -10.95
CA ALA A 193 -4.15 3.26 -9.95
C ALA A 193 -5.04 4.33 -10.57
N PHE A 194 -4.67 4.85 -11.76
CA PHE A 194 -5.49 5.83 -12.46
C PHE A 194 -6.83 5.23 -12.91
N ILE A 195 -6.85 4.02 -13.47
CA ILE A 195 -8.07 3.31 -13.86
C ILE A 195 -8.94 3.03 -12.62
N ALA A 196 -8.35 2.54 -11.55
CA ALA A 196 -9.05 2.28 -10.29
C ALA A 196 -9.66 3.56 -9.70
N MET A 197 -8.91 4.64 -9.64
CA MET A 197 -9.38 5.96 -9.20
C MET A 197 -10.52 6.48 -10.09
N ALA A 198 -10.42 6.34 -11.40
CA ALA A 198 -11.46 6.80 -12.32
C ALA A 198 -12.77 6.04 -12.10
N ILE A 199 -12.72 4.71 -11.99
CA ILE A 199 -13.88 3.84 -11.81
C ILE A 199 -14.45 3.99 -10.39
N ALA A 200 -13.63 3.72 -9.38
CA ALA A 200 -14.05 3.67 -7.98
C ALA A 200 -14.23 5.06 -7.35
N GLY A 201 -13.45 6.03 -7.79
CA GLY A 201 -13.51 7.39 -7.27
C GLY A 201 -14.49 8.26 -8.04
N VAL A 202 -14.17 8.55 -9.30
CA VAL A 202 -14.91 9.56 -10.06
C VAL A 202 -16.28 9.04 -10.50
N ILE A 203 -16.35 7.86 -11.13
CA ILE A 203 -17.61 7.32 -11.65
C ILE A 203 -18.50 6.88 -10.48
N TRP A 204 -17.98 6.10 -9.55
CA TRP A 204 -18.74 5.62 -8.40
C TRP A 204 -19.10 6.76 -7.43
N GLY A 205 -18.17 7.66 -7.10
CA GLY A 205 -18.41 8.82 -6.25
C GLY A 205 -19.54 9.73 -6.77
N ARG A 206 -19.58 9.95 -8.10
CA ARG A 206 -20.69 10.66 -8.76
C ARG A 206 -22.01 9.90 -8.63
N ASN A 207 -21.99 8.59 -8.82
CA ASN A 207 -23.20 7.76 -8.73
C ASN A 207 -23.74 7.74 -7.28
N VAL A 208 -22.91 7.46 -6.30
CA VAL A 208 -23.35 7.38 -4.89
C VAL A 208 -23.70 8.77 -4.34
N GLY A 209 -22.93 9.81 -4.65
CA GLY A 209 -23.19 11.18 -4.20
C GLY A 209 -24.40 11.84 -4.86
N SER A 210 -24.85 11.34 -6.03
CA SER A 210 -26.12 11.78 -6.64
C SER A 210 -27.35 11.10 -6.04
N ARG A 211 -27.18 9.95 -5.39
CA ARG A 211 -28.27 9.16 -4.77
C ARG A 211 -28.40 9.39 -3.28
N ILE A 212 -27.27 9.66 -2.60
CA ILE A 212 -27.21 9.86 -1.16
C ILE A 212 -26.61 11.27 -0.95
N PHE A 213 -27.47 12.18 -0.50
CA PHE A 213 -27.03 13.52 -0.16
C PHE A 213 -26.49 13.54 1.28
N THR A 214 -25.29 14.08 1.46
CA THR A 214 -24.64 14.27 2.75
C THR A 214 -24.12 15.71 2.78
N ASP A 215 -24.50 16.46 3.81
CA ASP A 215 -24.03 17.83 3.99
C ASP A 215 -22.58 17.88 4.45
N VAL A 216 -21.98 19.07 4.38
CA VAL A 216 -20.68 19.34 4.98
C VAL A 216 -20.82 19.33 6.49
N PRO A 217 -19.98 18.60 7.24
CA PRO A 217 -20.02 18.57 8.70
C PRO A 217 -19.96 19.97 9.34
N GLU A 218 -20.82 20.25 10.32
CA GLU A 218 -20.96 21.59 10.94
C GLU A 218 -19.65 22.11 11.55
N HIS A 219 -18.84 21.23 12.12
CA HIS A 219 -17.57 21.62 12.73
C HIS A 219 -16.52 22.08 11.70
N PHE A 220 -16.66 21.72 10.41
CA PHE A 220 -15.81 22.23 9.34
C PHE A 220 -16.26 23.58 8.80
N THR A 221 -17.55 23.87 8.81
CA THR A 221 -18.06 25.18 8.40
C THR A 221 -17.69 26.30 9.39
N SER A 222 -17.47 25.94 10.67
CA SER A 222 -17.05 26.86 11.73
C SER A 222 -15.54 27.15 11.75
N ALA A 223 -14.73 26.32 11.07
CA ALA A 223 -13.26 26.40 11.09
C ALA A 223 -12.67 27.22 9.92
N GLU A 224 -13.47 27.72 9.00
CA GLU A 224 -12.99 28.55 7.87
C GLU A 224 -12.32 29.89 8.28
N GLY A 225 -12.29 30.20 9.60
CA GLY A 225 -11.67 31.41 10.16
C GLY A 225 -10.28 31.25 10.81
N ALA A 226 -9.74 30.06 10.91
CA ALA A 226 -8.50 29.78 11.64
C ALA A 226 -7.47 28.98 10.80
N SER A 227 -7.22 29.38 9.57
CA SER A 227 -6.06 28.89 8.84
C SER A 227 -4.85 29.75 9.24
N ASP A 228 -3.88 29.14 9.96
CA ASP A 228 -2.50 29.68 10.00
C ASP A 228 -2.07 29.91 8.56
N GLU A 229 -1.98 31.19 8.16
CA GLU A 229 -1.55 31.64 6.83
C GLU A 229 -0.04 31.46 6.65
N LYS A 230 0.49 30.23 6.80
CA LYS A 230 1.79 29.94 6.25
C LYS A 230 1.65 29.90 4.73
N GLU A 231 2.36 30.76 4.03
CA GLU A 231 2.40 30.74 2.56
C GLU A 231 2.65 29.32 2.07
N LEU A 232 1.74 28.81 1.24
CA LEU A 232 1.89 27.47 0.66
C LEU A 232 3.10 27.46 -0.30
N PRO A 233 3.81 26.32 -0.42
CA PRO A 233 4.90 26.20 -1.37
C PRO A 233 4.40 26.31 -2.81
N SER A 234 5.29 26.64 -3.76
CA SER A 234 4.90 26.67 -5.18
C SER A 234 4.56 25.26 -5.69
N PHE A 235 3.50 25.16 -6.52
CA PHE A 235 3.06 23.88 -7.07
C PHE A 235 4.16 23.13 -7.82
N GLY A 236 4.91 23.82 -8.69
CA GLY A 236 5.99 23.20 -9.47
C GLY A 236 7.10 22.61 -8.60
N MET A 237 7.46 23.30 -7.50
CA MET A 237 8.45 22.80 -6.55
C MET A 237 7.95 21.53 -5.84
N VAL A 238 6.71 21.52 -5.35
CA VAL A 238 6.14 20.35 -4.66
C VAL A 238 6.03 19.17 -5.62
N LEU A 239 5.51 19.40 -6.83
CA LEU A 239 5.38 18.35 -7.84
C LEU A 239 6.73 17.76 -8.22
N ALA A 240 7.75 18.61 -8.45
CA ALA A 240 9.12 18.16 -8.74
C ALA A 240 9.67 17.29 -7.60
N ILE A 241 9.46 17.68 -6.33
CA ILE A 241 9.89 16.91 -5.17
C ILE A 241 9.17 15.55 -5.11
N VAL A 242 7.85 15.50 -5.31
CA VAL A 242 7.07 14.25 -5.30
C VAL A 242 7.50 13.31 -6.43
N LEU A 243 7.80 13.85 -7.60
CA LEU A 243 8.25 13.07 -8.75
C LEU A 243 9.72 12.61 -8.64
N THR A 244 10.54 13.24 -7.81
CA THR A 244 11.98 12.92 -7.70
C THR A 244 12.25 11.43 -7.44
N PRO A 245 11.69 10.76 -6.42
CA PRO A 245 11.96 9.35 -6.18
C PRO A 245 11.43 8.45 -7.32
N LEU A 246 10.27 8.78 -7.89
CA LEU A 246 9.70 8.03 -9.01
C LEU A 246 10.60 8.11 -10.25
N CYS A 247 11.04 9.32 -10.62
CA CYS A 247 11.91 9.53 -11.76
C CYS A 247 13.27 8.85 -11.58
N LEU A 248 13.87 8.94 -10.40
CA LEU A 248 15.17 8.29 -10.14
C LEU A 248 15.06 6.76 -10.24
N ILE A 249 14.01 6.15 -9.64
CA ILE A 249 13.79 4.70 -9.72
C ILE A 249 13.55 4.26 -11.18
N LEU A 250 12.71 5.00 -11.92
CA LEU A 250 12.46 4.71 -13.34
C LEU A 250 13.74 4.85 -14.19
N LEU A 251 14.53 5.90 -14.00
CA LEU A 251 15.80 6.08 -14.70
C LEU A 251 16.78 4.94 -14.40
N GLY A 252 16.86 4.51 -13.15
CA GLY A 252 17.67 3.34 -12.77
C GLY A 252 17.20 2.06 -13.45
N THR A 253 15.89 1.81 -13.53
CA THR A 253 15.34 0.66 -14.24
C THR A 253 15.59 0.75 -15.73
N LEU A 254 15.31 1.89 -16.37
CA LEU A 254 15.51 2.11 -17.81
C LEU A 254 16.97 2.01 -18.23
N SER A 255 17.92 2.37 -17.34
CA SER A 255 19.37 2.24 -17.64
C SER A 255 19.81 0.81 -17.96
N SER A 256 19.05 -0.20 -17.50
CA SER A 256 19.31 -1.61 -17.80
C SER A 256 18.84 -2.05 -19.20
N TYR A 257 18.00 -1.24 -19.87
CA TYR A 257 17.41 -1.56 -21.18
C TYR A 257 17.93 -0.67 -22.31
N ILE A 258 18.52 0.47 -21.99
CA ILE A 258 19.00 1.44 -23.00
C ILE A 258 20.53 1.33 -23.11
N PRO A 259 21.07 1.08 -24.32
CA PRO A 259 22.52 1.07 -24.54
C PRO A 259 23.12 2.44 -24.18
N MET A 260 24.04 2.46 -23.22
CA MET A 260 24.75 3.68 -22.78
C MET A 260 26.13 3.33 -22.23
N PRO A 261 27.05 4.29 -22.06
CA PRO A 261 28.35 4.07 -21.43
C PRO A 261 28.20 3.44 -20.04
N ALA A 262 29.02 2.42 -19.73
CA ALA A 262 28.93 1.65 -18.49
C ALA A 262 29.00 2.50 -17.22
N GLU A 263 29.80 3.58 -17.24
CA GLU A 263 29.89 4.52 -16.13
C GLU A 263 28.57 5.24 -15.85
N ILE A 264 27.90 5.73 -16.92
CA ILE A 264 26.60 6.40 -16.81
C ILE A 264 25.53 5.42 -16.33
N ALA A 265 25.49 4.22 -16.90
CA ALA A 265 24.58 3.15 -16.49
C ALA A 265 24.74 2.82 -15.00
N SER A 266 25.99 2.70 -14.52
CA SER A 266 26.29 2.44 -13.10
C SER A 266 25.80 3.56 -12.17
N ILE A 267 26.01 4.82 -12.53
CA ILE A 267 25.55 5.97 -11.76
C ILE A 267 24.01 6.00 -11.70
N LEU A 268 23.34 5.84 -12.83
CA LEU A 268 21.87 5.83 -12.88
C LEU A 268 21.30 4.64 -12.12
N ALA A 269 21.88 3.45 -12.25
CA ALA A 269 21.50 2.27 -11.48
C ALA A 269 21.65 2.48 -9.97
N PHE A 270 22.71 3.18 -9.53
CA PHE A 270 22.90 3.52 -8.12
C PHE A 270 21.89 4.54 -7.62
N LEU A 271 21.71 5.66 -8.35
CA LEU A 271 20.74 6.71 -8.00
C LEU A 271 19.30 6.19 -8.01
N GLY A 272 18.99 5.23 -8.91
CA GLY A 272 17.70 4.57 -9.01
C GLY A 272 17.45 3.48 -7.96
N LYS A 273 18.45 3.14 -7.11
CA LYS A 273 18.16 2.26 -5.96
C LYS A 273 17.13 2.93 -5.06
N PRO A 274 16.02 2.25 -4.73
CA PRO A 274 14.89 2.89 -4.05
C PRO A 274 15.25 3.61 -2.75
N PHE A 275 16.14 3.03 -1.93
CA PHE A 275 16.59 3.68 -0.70
C PHE A 275 17.47 4.93 -0.97
N VAL A 276 18.26 4.95 -2.05
CA VAL A 276 19.03 6.13 -2.47
C VAL A 276 18.09 7.22 -2.96
N ALA A 277 17.17 6.86 -3.87
CA ALA A 277 16.19 7.79 -4.43
C ALA A 277 15.33 8.46 -3.34
N LEU A 278 14.83 7.68 -2.37
CA LEU A 278 14.05 8.20 -1.24
C LEU A 278 14.89 9.04 -0.29
N THR A 279 16.15 8.66 -0.01
CA THR A 279 17.05 9.47 0.81
C THR A 279 17.28 10.85 0.17
N LEU A 280 17.59 10.87 -1.13
CA LEU A 280 17.81 12.13 -1.86
C LEU A 280 16.55 12.98 -1.89
N ALA A 281 15.38 12.37 -2.19
CA ALA A 281 14.11 13.08 -2.21
C ALA A 281 13.76 13.67 -0.82
N THR A 282 14.00 12.91 0.26
CA THR A 282 13.78 13.38 1.63
C THR A 282 14.68 14.56 1.97
N LEU A 283 15.97 14.49 1.64
CA LEU A 283 16.91 15.60 1.87
C LEU A 283 16.55 16.85 1.07
N VAL A 284 16.15 16.69 -0.19
CA VAL A 284 15.67 17.80 -1.03
C VAL A 284 14.38 18.41 -0.44
N ALA A 285 13.44 17.58 0.00
CA ALA A 285 12.21 18.03 0.65
C ALA A 285 12.51 18.77 1.96
N MET A 286 13.37 18.22 2.82
CA MET A 286 13.82 18.89 4.07
C MET A 286 14.41 20.27 3.80
N TYR A 287 15.23 20.39 2.77
CA TYR A 287 15.85 21.66 2.42
C TYR A 287 14.85 22.65 1.82
N LEU A 288 14.11 22.25 0.76
CA LEU A 288 13.25 23.15 0.00
C LEU A 288 11.92 23.46 0.71
N LEU A 289 11.31 22.46 1.34
CA LEU A 289 10.03 22.60 2.03
C LEU A 289 10.18 22.86 3.54
N GLY A 290 11.35 22.59 4.09
CA GLY A 290 11.66 22.79 5.50
C GLY A 290 12.58 23.99 5.73
N ALA A 291 13.89 23.81 5.63
CA ALA A 291 14.91 24.79 6.02
C ALA A 291 14.75 26.15 5.31
N ARG A 292 14.52 26.17 3.98
CA ARG A 292 14.28 27.40 3.22
C ARG A 292 12.99 28.13 3.61
N ARG A 293 12.10 27.47 4.32
CA ARG A 293 10.81 28.03 4.78
C ARG A 293 10.79 28.33 6.27
N GLY A 294 11.96 28.35 6.89
CA GLY A 294 12.14 28.81 8.27
C GLY A 294 12.03 27.73 9.34
N TYR A 295 11.90 26.44 8.96
CA TYR A 295 11.95 25.37 9.94
C TYR A 295 13.40 25.20 10.44
N SER A 296 13.59 25.18 11.74
CA SER A 296 14.87 24.88 12.37
C SER A 296 15.24 23.39 12.22
N GLY A 297 16.52 23.06 12.35
CA GLY A 297 16.97 21.67 12.33
C GLY A 297 16.34 20.82 13.44
N ALA A 298 16.04 21.41 14.61
CA ALA A 298 15.36 20.73 15.72
C ALA A 298 13.89 20.40 15.38
N GLU A 299 13.17 21.33 14.76
CA GLU A 299 11.80 21.10 14.30
C GLU A 299 11.72 20.03 13.23
N LEU A 300 12.62 20.08 12.22
CA LEU A 300 12.68 19.06 11.18
C LEU A 300 13.01 17.69 11.76
N LYS A 301 13.95 17.60 12.71
CA LYS A 301 14.24 16.34 13.40
C LYS A 301 13.01 15.82 14.15
N ALA A 302 12.32 16.66 14.92
CA ALA A 302 11.13 16.26 15.66
C ALA A 302 10.00 15.80 14.73
N LEU A 303 9.88 16.40 13.55
CA LEU A 303 8.94 16.00 12.50
C LEU A 303 9.24 14.57 12.00
N LEU A 304 10.51 14.31 11.66
CA LEU A 304 10.94 12.98 11.21
C LEU A 304 10.79 11.94 12.32
N ASP A 305 11.12 12.24 13.57
CA ASP A 305 10.93 11.34 14.71
C ASP A 305 9.43 10.98 14.88
N ARG A 306 8.52 11.94 14.68
CA ARG A 306 7.07 11.72 14.71
C ARG A 306 6.60 10.77 13.61
N SER A 307 7.14 10.91 12.40
CA SER A 307 6.76 10.08 11.25
C SER A 307 7.09 8.60 11.44
N LEU A 308 8.11 8.28 12.24
CA LEU A 308 8.55 6.91 12.49
C LEU A 308 7.71 6.16 13.54
N LYS A 309 6.91 6.86 14.36
CA LYS A 309 6.08 6.20 15.39
C LYS A 309 5.12 5.14 14.82
N PRO A 310 4.32 5.43 13.78
CA PRO A 310 3.45 4.41 13.19
C PRO A 310 4.24 3.32 12.43
N VAL A 311 5.43 3.65 11.93
CA VAL A 311 6.27 2.73 11.15
C VAL A 311 6.71 1.53 11.99
N GLY A 312 6.99 1.70 13.29
CA GLY A 312 7.41 0.61 14.17
C GLY A 312 6.42 -0.56 14.21
N MET A 313 5.12 -0.27 14.33
CA MET A 313 4.06 -1.28 14.29
C MET A 313 4.01 -1.98 12.93
N ILE A 314 4.08 -1.22 11.85
CA ILE A 314 4.04 -1.73 10.48
C ILE A 314 5.21 -2.69 10.25
N LEU A 315 6.42 -2.31 10.65
CA LEU A 315 7.61 -3.16 10.51
C LEU A 315 7.50 -4.48 11.30
N LEU A 316 6.94 -4.46 12.52
CA LEU A 316 6.71 -5.68 13.28
C LEU A 316 5.71 -6.62 12.61
N VAL A 317 4.60 -6.08 12.07
CA VAL A 317 3.61 -6.87 11.31
C VAL A 317 4.27 -7.50 10.09
N ILE A 318 5.04 -6.73 9.34
CA ILE A 318 5.76 -7.20 8.15
C ILE A 318 6.78 -8.29 8.50
N ALA A 319 7.55 -8.08 9.58
CA ALA A 319 8.52 -9.08 10.06
C ALA A 319 7.84 -10.41 10.39
N CYS A 320 6.71 -10.38 11.12
CA CYS A 320 5.96 -11.60 11.45
C CYS A 320 5.34 -12.28 10.23
N GLY A 321 4.87 -11.51 9.23
CA GLY A 321 4.45 -12.06 7.94
C GLY A 321 5.60 -12.77 7.20
N GLY A 322 6.80 -12.18 7.28
CA GLY A 322 8.03 -12.82 6.78
C GLY A 322 8.36 -14.13 7.49
N VAL A 323 8.13 -14.21 8.80
CA VAL A 323 8.30 -15.46 9.56
C VAL A 323 7.35 -16.55 9.05
N ILE A 324 6.06 -16.24 8.84
CA ILE A 324 5.11 -17.19 8.26
C ILE A 324 5.58 -17.67 6.88
N ARG A 325 5.98 -16.72 6.01
CA ARG A 325 6.52 -17.06 4.69
C ARG A 325 7.67 -18.06 4.77
N TRP A 326 8.69 -17.75 5.56
CA TRP A 326 9.87 -18.61 5.66
C TRP A 326 9.56 -19.93 6.33
N MET A 327 8.65 -19.95 7.30
CA MET A 327 8.18 -21.19 7.93
C MET A 327 7.53 -22.13 6.91
N LEU A 328 6.62 -21.63 6.08
CA LEU A 328 5.98 -22.38 5.00
C LEU A 328 7.00 -22.85 3.95
N GLN A 329 7.95 -22.00 3.61
CA GLN A 329 8.98 -22.29 2.61
C GLN A 329 9.97 -23.35 3.12
N ASP A 330 10.50 -23.20 4.33
CA ASP A 330 11.49 -24.11 4.93
C ASP A 330 10.87 -25.45 5.35
N CYS A 331 9.53 -25.53 5.53
CA CYS A 331 8.78 -26.78 5.64
C CYS A 331 8.57 -27.50 4.28
N GLY A 332 8.89 -26.88 3.14
CA GLY A 332 8.73 -27.50 1.83
C GLY A 332 7.35 -27.32 1.18
N LEU A 333 6.50 -26.38 1.68
CA LEU A 333 5.13 -26.17 1.17
C LEU A 333 5.10 -25.91 -0.35
N GLY A 334 6.08 -25.16 -0.86
CA GLY A 334 6.17 -24.87 -2.29
C GLY A 334 6.27 -26.10 -3.17
N GLN A 335 6.99 -27.14 -2.71
CA GLN A 335 7.17 -28.40 -3.45
C GLN A 335 5.88 -29.25 -3.43
N VAL A 336 5.07 -29.12 -2.38
CA VAL A 336 3.80 -29.86 -2.26
C VAL A 336 2.68 -29.19 -3.04
N ILE A 337 2.58 -27.83 -2.97
CA ILE A 337 1.50 -27.09 -3.62
C ILE A 337 1.80 -26.80 -5.09
N GLY A 338 3.06 -26.74 -5.50
CA GLY A 338 3.46 -26.46 -6.89
C GLY A 338 2.72 -27.30 -7.93
N PRO A 339 2.77 -28.64 -7.85
CA PRO A 339 2.05 -29.51 -8.77
C PRO A 339 0.52 -29.35 -8.73
N MET A 340 -0.04 -29.02 -7.55
CA MET A 340 -1.49 -28.78 -7.41
C MET A 340 -1.92 -27.48 -8.10
N LEU A 341 -1.05 -26.45 -8.08
CA LEU A 341 -1.32 -25.17 -8.74
C LEU A 341 -1.14 -25.28 -10.25
N GLU A 342 -0.14 -26.04 -10.72
CA GLU A 342 0.05 -26.34 -12.15
C GLU A 342 -1.16 -27.08 -12.72
N ALA A 343 -1.83 -27.91 -11.92
CA ALA A 343 -3.08 -28.59 -12.28
C ALA A 343 -4.33 -27.70 -12.11
N SER A 344 -4.22 -26.53 -11.49
CA SER A 344 -5.36 -25.63 -11.25
C SER A 344 -5.70 -24.86 -12.54
N PRO A 345 -6.98 -24.76 -12.92
CA PRO A 345 -7.40 -23.96 -14.07
C PRO A 345 -7.36 -22.44 -13.80
N LEU A 346 -7.11 -22.01 -12.56
CA LEU A 346 -7.12 -20.60 -12.20
C LEU A 346 -5.78 -19.91 -12.48
N PRO A 347 -5.81 -18.76 -13.17
CA PRO A 347 -4.60 -17.94 -13.32
C PRO A 347 -3.99 -17.56 -11.95
N LEU A 348 -2.66 -17.54 -11.86
CA LEU A 348 -1.91 -17.26 -10.63
C LEU A 348 -2.28 -15.92 -10.00
N VAL A 349 -2.57 -14.90 -10.82
CA VAL A 349 -3.04 -13.59 -10.39
C VAL A 349 -4.40 -13.64 -9.70
N VAL A 350 -5.30 -14.53 -10.14
CA VAL A 350 -6.62 -14.74 -9.51
C VAL A 350 -6.46 -15.39 -8.14
N VAL A 351 -5.61 -16.41 -8.04
CA VAL A 351 -5.29 -17.06 -6.76
C VAL A 351 -4.73 -16.04 -5.76
N ALA A 352 -3.77 -15.23 -6.20
CA ALA A 352 -3.16 -14.18 -5.39
C ALA A 352 -4.20 -13.17 -4.88
N PHE A 353 -5.09 -12.71 -5.75
CA PHE A 353 -6.19 -11.81 -5.41
C PHE A 353 -7.14 -12.42 -4.37
N LEU A 354 -7.58 -13.66 -4.59
CA LEU A 354 -8.53 -14.33 -3.70
C LEU A 354 -7.94 -14.56 -2.30
N ILE A 355 -6.67 -14.96 -2.19
CA ILE A 355 -5.97 -15.08 -0.90
C ILE A 355 -5.97 -13.72 -0.19
N ALA A 356 -5.61 -12.65 -0.89
CA ALA A 356 -5.58 -11.32 -0.30
C ALA A 356 -6.96 -10.83 0.15
N VAL A 357 -8.02 -11.06 -0.65
CA VAL A 357 -9.41 -10.72 -0.30
C VAL A 357 -9.87 -11.48 0.95
N MET A 358 -9.60 -12.79 1.03
CA MET A 358 -10.00 -13.60 2.20
C MET A 358 -9.34 -13.08 3.48
N VAL A 359 -8.05 -12.76 3.43
CA VAL A 359 -7.34 -12.20 4.59
C VAL A 359 -7.90 -10.82 4.92
N ARG A 360 -8.09 -9.95 3.92
CA ARG A 360 -8.64 -8.61 4.09
C ARG A 360 -10.01 -8.62 4.77
N ALA A 361 -10.93 -9.41 4.25
CA ALA A 361 -12.27 -9.55 4.81
C ALA A 361 -12.26 -10.07 6.25
N SER A 362 -11.28 -10.89 6.60
CA SER A 362 -11.17 -11.48 7.94
C SER A 362 -10.51 -10.54 8.95
N VAL A 363 -9.42 -9.86 8.57
CA VAL A 363 -8.54 -9.12 9.50
C VAL A 363 -8.83 -7.62 9.52
N GLY A 364 -9.35 -7.07 8.43
CA GLY A 364 -9.67 -5.64 8.31
C GLY A 364 -8.49 -4.71 8.00
N SER A 365 -7.25 -5.19 8.02
CA SER A 365 -6.06 -4.38 7.72
C SER A 365 -5.48 -4.71 6.35
N SER A 366 -5.36 -3.71 5.47
CA SER A 366 -4.75 -3.89 4.15
C SER A 366 -3.27 -4.28 4.23
N ILE A 367 -2.50 -3.68 5.14
CA ILE A 367 -1.09 -4.02 5.36
C ILE A 367 -0.94 -5.48 5.80
N VAL A 368 -1.76 -5.95 6.73
CA VAL A 368 -1.74 -7.35 7.18
C VAL A 368 -2.12 -8.28 6.02
N ALA A 369 -3.15 -7.94 5.25
CA ALA A 369 -3.57 -8.73 4.10
C ALA A 369 -2.49 -8.79 3.01
N MET A 370 -1.85 -7.66 2.68
CA MET A 370 -0.71 -7.58 1.76
C MET A 370 0.45 -8.45 2.25
N THR A 371 0.80 -8.34 3.54
CA THR A 371 1.90 -9.08 4.14
C THR A 371 1.67 -10.60 4.08
N MET A 372 0.49 -11.03 4.50
CA MET A 372 0.16 -12.46 4.54
C MET A 372 0.02 -13.04 3.13
N ALA A 373 -0.73 -12.37 2.24
CA ALA A 373 -0.93 -12.87 0.89
C ALA A 373 0.39 -12.92 0.11
N SER A 374 1.22 -11.87 0.19
CA SER A 374 2.54 -11.89 -0.46
C SER A 374 3.47 -12.94 0.13
N GLY A 375 3.42 -13.16 1.47
CA GLY A 375 4.19 -14.22 2.14
C GLY A 375 3.80 -15.62 1.66
N ILE A 376 2.50 -15.91 1.56
CA ILE A 376 1.98 -17.20 1.05
C ILE A 376 2.39 -17.37 -0.42
N MET A 377 2.15 -16.35 -1.26
CA MET A 377 2.47 -16.41 -2.69
C MET A 377 3.98 -16.55 -2.95
N ALA A 378 4.82 -15.88 -2.15
CA ALA A 378 6.28 -15.97 -2.29
C ALA A 378 6.86 -17.35 -1.94
N ALA A 379 6.13 -18.18 -1.20
CA ALA A 379 6.52 -19.57 -0.92
C ALA A 379 6.26 -20.50 -2.13
N MET A 380 5.53 -20.04 -3.16
CA MET A 380 5.16 -20.86 -4.31
C MET A 380 6.27 -20.87 -5.38
N PRO A 381 6.71 -22.03 -5.89
CA PRO A 381 7.73 -22.12 -6.94
C PRO A 381 7.35 -21.37 -8.22
N ALA A 382 6.07 -21.41 -8.61
CA ALA A 382 5.55 -20.69 -9.77
C ALA A 382 5.79 -19.17 -9.69
N VAL A 383 5.79 -18.59 -8.49
CA VAL A 383 6.11 -17.16 -8.30
C VAL A 383 7.61 -16.91 -8.35
N ALA A 384 8.41 -17.81 -7.81
CA ALA A 384 9.87 -17.73 -7.84
C ALA A 384 10.42 -17.80 -9.29
N GLY A 385 9.80 -18.64 -10.15
CA GLY A 385 10.12 -18.75 -11.57
C GLY A 385 9.45 -17.74 -12.50
N ALA A 386 8.57 -16.88 -11.97
CA ALA A 386 7.79 -15.95 -12.79
C ALA A 386 8.67 -14.85 -13.43
N SER A 387 8.26 -14.41 -14.63
CA SER A 387 8.87 -13.27 -15.32
C SER A 387 8.75 -11.98 -14.49
N VAL A 388 9.55 -10.97 -14.81
CA VAL A 388 9.48 -9.65 -14.16
C VAL A 388 8.06 -9.06 -14.24
N LEU A 389 7.44 -9.17 -15.41
CA LEU A 389 6.09 -8.62 -15.64
C LEU A 389 5.02 -9.44 -14.92
N MET A 390 5.14 -10.78 -14.87
CA MET A 390 4.22 -11.64 -14.12
C MET A 390 4.30 -11.37 -12.62
N ARG A 391 5.48 -11.17 -12.06
CA ARG A 391 5.63 -10.79 -10.64
C ARG A 391 4.94 -9.46 -10.34
N ALA A 392 5.08 -8.47 -11.22
CA ALA A 392 4.37 -7.20 -11.09
C ALA A 392 2.85 -7.38 -11.16
N ALA A 393 2.34 -8.23 -12.06
CA ALA A 393 0.92 -8.56 -12.14
C ALA A 393 0.40 -9.23 -10.85
N ILE A 394 1.16 -10.18 -10.28
CA ILE A 394 0.83 -10.81 -9.00
C ILE A 394 0.82 -9.76 -7.87
N CYS A 395 1.78 -8.83 -7.85
CA CYS A 395 1.79 -7.73 -6.87
C CYS A 395 0.51 -6.89 -6.97
N LEU A 396 0.10 -6.48 -8.18
CA LEU A 396 -1.13 -5.72 -8.38
C LEU A 396 -2.37 -6.49 -7.92
N ALA A 397 -2.43 -7.79 -8.18
CA ALA A 397 -3.52 -8.64 -7.74
C ALA A 397 -3.61 -8.72 -6.21
N ILE A 398 -2.47 -8.89 -5.53
CA ILE A 398 -2.41 -8.90 -4.06
C ILE A 398 -2.82 -7.55 -3.49
N CYS A 399 -2.27 -6.46 -4.01
CA CYS A 399 -2.60 -5.10 -3.58
C CYS A 399 -4.09 -4.81 -3.77
N GLY A 400 -4.65 -5.19 -4.92
CA GLY A 400 -6.08 -5.06 -5.19
C GLY A 400 -6.95 -5.89 -4.24
N GLY A 401 -6.60 -7.16 -4.02
CA GLY A 401 -7.32 -8.04 -3.09
C GLY A 401 -7.25 -7.54 -1.65
N ALA A 402 -6.10 -7.04 -1.22
CA ALA A 402 -5.90 -6.47 0.10
C ALA A 402 -6.61 -5.12 0.32
N THR A 403 -7.06 -4.47 -0.75
CA THR A 403 -7.88 -3.25 -0.71
C THR A 403 -9.38 -3.60 -0.70
N ALA A 404 -9.79 -4.63 -1.43
CA ALA A 404 -11.19 -5.01 -1.58
C ALA A 404 -11.88 -5.39 -0.26
N LEU A 405 -13.20 -5.22 -0.21
CA LEU A 405 -14.07 -5.61 0.90
C LEU A 405 -13.69 -5.00 2.26
N SER A 406 -13.19 -3.76 2.29
CA SER A 406 -13.08 -3.00 3.53
C SER A 406 -14.45 -2.76 4.15
N HIS A 407 -14.68 -3.20 5.40
CA HIS A 407 -15.96 -3.10 6.10
C HIS A 407 -15.75 -2.77 7.60
N VAL A 408 -16.71 -3.07 8.44
CA VAL A 408 -16.72 -2.70 9.87
C VAL A 408 -15.51 -3.19 10.71
N ASN A 409 -14.70 -4.08 10.19
CA ASN A 409 -13.46 -4.52 10.84
C ASN A 409 -12.23 -3.65 10.50
N ASP A 410 -12.38 -2.65 9.62
CA ASP A 410 -11.32 -1.80 9.11
C ASP A 410 -11.34 -0.39 9.71
N ALA A 411 -10.19 0.12 10.12
CA ALA A 411 -10.04 1.49 10.61
C ALA A 411 -10.40 2.53 9.52
N GLY A 412 -10.06 2.28 8.25
CA GLY A 412 -10.41 3.14 7.11
C GLY A 412 -11.92 3.29 6.93
N PHE A 413 -12.69 2.21 7.17
CA PHE A 413 -14.15 2.23 7.16
C PHE A 413 -14.71 3.22 8.19
N TRP A 414 -14.24 3.14 9.44
CA TRP A 414 -14.70 4.02 10.52
C TRP A 414 -14.19 5.46 10.37
N MET A 415 -13.00 5.61 9.80
CA MET A 415 -12.47 6.94 9.45
C MET A 415 -13.36 7.63 8.40
N CYS A 416 -13.72 6.93 7.32
CA CYS A 416 -14.62 7.43 6.30
C CYS A 416 -15.99 7.79 6.90
N SER A 417 -16.57 6.88 7.73
CA SER A 417 -17.82 7.10 8.44
C SER A 417 -17.77 8.36 9.31
N SER A 418 -16.70 8.52 10.09
CA SER A 418 -16.55 9.63 11.03
C SER A 418 -16.32 10.97 10.33
N PHE A 419 -15.44 11.04 9.33
CA PHE A 419 -15.14 12.29 8.62
C PHE A 419 -16.31 12.78 7.76
N LEU A 420 -17.04 11.87 7.13
CA LEU A 420 -18.20 12.21 6.30
C LEU A 420 -19.52 12.27 7.09
N GLU A 421 -19.47 12.01 8.41
CA GLU A 421 -20.64 11.95 9.31
C GLU A 421 -21.77 11.08 8.75
N ILE A 422 -21.42 9.88 8.24
CA ILE A 422 -22.37 8.93 7.68
C ILE A 422 -22.49 7.68 8.54
N ASP A 423 -23.69 7.07 8.55
CA ASP A 423 -23.94 5.82 9.26
C ASP A 423 -23.23 4.61 8.62
N GLU A 424 -23.14 3.51 9.34
CA GLU A 424 -22.47 2.27 8.88
C GLU A 424 -23.08 1.74 7.59
N LYS A 425 -24.39 1.84 7.44
CA LYS A 425 -25.12 1.36 6.24
C LYS A 425 -24.74 2.17 5.00
N THR A 426 -24.60 3.47 5.14
CA THR A 426 -24.18 4.39 4.09
C THR A 426 -22.69 4.17 3.78
N THR A 427 -21.88 3.96 4.81
CA THR A 427 -20.45 3.64 4.64
C THR A 427 -20.24 2.32 3.90
N LEU A 428 -21.02 1.27 4.22
CA LEU A 428 -21.00 0.01 3.45
C LEU A 428 -21.37 0.21 1.99
N LYS A 429 -22.35 1.08 1.69
CA LYS A 429 -22.80 1.36 0.32
C LYS A 429 -21.90 2.30 -0.46
N SER A 430 -21.08 3.10 0.20
CA SER A 430 -20.18 4.07 -0.43
C SER A 430 -18.73 3.61 -0.43
N TRP A 431 -18.12 3.53 0.74
CA TRP A 431 -16.73 3.18 0.97
C TRP A 431 -16.40 1.73 0.59
N THR A 432 -17.14 0.74 1.15
CA THR A 432 -16.86 -0.68 0.90
C THR A 432 -16.97 -1.02 -0.59
N VAL A 433 -17.95 -0.43 -1.28
CA VAL A 433 -18.09 -0.60 -2.73
C VAL A 433 -16.93 0.05 -3.47
N MET A 434 -16.52 1.26 -3.08
CA MET A 434 -15.35 1.95 -3.64
C MET A 434 -14.08 1.10 -3.51
N GLU A 435 -13.75 0.63 -2.31
CA GLU A 435 -12.58 -0.22 -2.05
C GLU A 435 -12.64 -1.52 -2.86
N THR A 436 -13.83 -2.13 -2.99
CA THR A 436 -14.03 -3.32 -3.80
C THR A 436 -13.82 -3.05 -5.29
N LEU A 437 -14.28 -1.90 -5.80
CA LEU A 437 -14.06 -1.49 -7.18
C LEU A 437 -12.56 -1.21 -7.46
N ILE A 438 -11.82 -0.63 -6.49
CA ILE A 438 -10.37 -0.49 -6.60
C ILE A 438 -9.73 -1.87 -6.73
N GLY A 439 -10.09 -2.81 -5.85
CA GLY A 439 -9.56 -4.17 -5.87
C GLY A 439 -9.84 -4.91 -7.18
N LEU A 440 -11.08 -4.86 -7.67
CA LEU A 440 -11.46 -5.48 -8.94
C LEU A 440 -10.76 -4.83 -10.15
N SER A 441 -10.55 -3.52 -10.12
CA SER A 441 -9.78 -2.81 -11.15
C SER A 441 -8.32 -3.28 -11.15
N GLY A 442 -7.72 -3.46 -9.96
CA GLY A 442 -6.40 -4.05 -9.81
C GLY A 442 -6.30 -5.47 -10.38
N LEU A 443 -7.28 -6.32 -10.07
CA LEU A 443 -7.34 -7.68 -10.64
C LEU A 443 -7.48 -7.65 -12.16
N ALA A 444 -8.36 -6.81 -12.71
CA ALA A 444 -8.56 -6.69 -14.15
C ALA A 444 -7.28 -6.28 -14.87
N CYS A 445 -6.58 -5.26 -14.35
CA CYS A 445 -5.29 -4.84 -14.89
C CYS A 445 -4.23 -5.95 -14.75
N ALA A 446 -4.17 -6.64 -13.60
CA ALA A 446 -3.26 -7.76 -13.39
C ALA A 446 -3.50 -8.91 -14.38
N LEU A 447 -4.76 -9.24 -14.67
CA LEU A 447 -5.13 -10.22 -15.69
C LEU A 447 -4.66 -9.80 -17.07
N VAL A 448 -4.93 -8.55 -17.49
CA VAL A 448 -4.46 -8.04 -18.79
C VAL A 448 -2.94 -8.13 -18.88
N ILE A 449 -2.23 -7.68 -17.85
CA ILE A 449 -0.75 -7.72 -17.83
C ILE A 449 -0.24 -9.15 -17.90
N SER A 450 -0.89 -10.10 -17.22
CA SER A 450 -0.49 -11.50 -17.19
C SER A 450 -0.56 -12.21 -18.56
N PHE A 451 -1.36 -11.68 -19.51
CA PHE A 451 -1.38 -12.19 -20.90
C PHE A 451 -0.13 -11.83 -21.71
N PHE A 452 0.62 -10.81 -21.27
CA PHE A 452 1.85 -10.35 -21.93
C PHE A 452 3.12 -10.78 -21.16
N ALA A 453 2.96 -11.55 -20.08
CA ALA A 453 4.01 -11.94 -19.14
C ALA A 453 4.52 -13.41 -19.38
#